data_7a5e509b1bd3431c674b169c0d880f3f
#
_entry.id   7a5e509b1bd3431c674b169c0d880f3f
#
_cell.length_a   1.000
_cell.length_b   1.000
_cell.length_c   1.000
_cell.angle_alpha   90.00
_cell.angle_beta   90.00
_cell.angle_gamma   90.00
#
_symmetry.space_group_name_H-M   'P 1'
#
loop_
_entity.id
_entity.type
_entity.pdbx_description
1 polymer ?
#
loop_
_entity_poly.entity_id
_entity_poly.type
_entity_poly.pdbx_seq_one_letter_code
_entity_poly.pdbx_strand_id
1 'polypeptide(L)'
;MLGLSELKQTKVYQEAKQEGLDEGEQKGQLKAKLEAIPRMMQLGLSVEMIAEGLDLPVEVVKAAAQSFSQQNVAAFMELLHNQRELFSAQDLADLADLIKPLPDKIENLSYAIAQWCKQDGHSAQLQAWRHLLSGLLAATVEQLLASNLESLDTPSPVLKKAMLQQAIESGEFFD
;
A
#
# COMPACT_ATOMS: atom_id res chain seq x y z
N MET A 1 25.69 -20.12 -41.26
CA MET A 1 25.01 -19.16 -40.36
C MET A 1 23.51 -19.34 -40.46
N LEU A 2 22.87 -19.71 -39.39
CA LEU A 2 21.41 -19.71 -39.31
C LEU A 2 20.91 -18.27 -39.32
N GLY A 3 20.03 -17.94 -40.25
CA GLY A 3 19.41 -16.61 -40.30
C GLY A 3 18.50 -16.36 -39.12
N LEU A 4 18.28 -15.06 -38.74
CA LEU A 4 17.37 -14.67 -37.66
C LEU A 4 15.94 -15.23 -37.81
N SER A 5 15.50 -15.47 -39.05
CA SER A 5 14.19 -16.08 -39.36
C SER A 5 14.15 -17.58 -39.05
N GLU A 6 15.27 -18.30 -39.21
CA GLU A 6 15.36 -19.72 -38.91
C GLU A 6 15.48 -19.97 -37.38
N LEU A 7 16.20 -19.09 -36.68
CA LEU A 7 16.25 -19.09 -35.20
C LEU A 7 14.86 -18.90 -34.57
N LYS A 8 14.03 -18.04 -35.16
CA LYS A 8 12.66 -17.80 -34.71
C LYS A 8 11.72 -19.00 -34.89
N GLN A 9 12.09 -19.94 -35.75
CA GLN A 9 11.33 -21.16 -36.04
C GLN A 9 11.83 -22.36 -35.23
N THR A 10 12.91 -22.24 -34.48
CA THR A 10 13.40 -23.35 -33.65
C THR A 10 12.45 -23.58 -32.49
N LYS A 11 12.24 -24.86 -32.14
CA LYS A 11 11.40 -25.29 -31.02
C LYS A 11 11.79 -24.61 -29.71
N VAL A 12 13.10 -24.47 -29.46
CA VAL A 12 13.67 -23.81 -28.30
C VAL A 12 13.27 -22.33 -28.22
N TYR A 13 13.29 -21.62 -29.35
CA TYR A 13 12.88 -20.20 -29.37
C TYR A 13 11.37 -20.06 -29.13
N GLN A 14 10.55 -20.94 -29.67
CA GLN A 14 9.09 -20.92 -29.45
C GLN A 14 8.73 -21.28 -28.02
N GLU A 15 9.40 -22.26 -27.42
CA GLU A 15 9.24 -22.63 -26.03
C GLU A 15 9.64 -21.47 -25.10
N ALA A 16 10.82 -20.88 -25.30
CA ALA A 16 11.27 -19.72 -24.50
C ALA A 16 10.32 -18.51 -24.64
N LYS A 17 9.79 -18.27 -25.85
CA LYS A 17 8.81 -17.21 -26.08
C LYS A 17 7.50 -17.49 -25.36
N GLN A 18 7.02 -18.74 -25.38
CA GLN A 18 5.79 -19.13 -24.69
C GLN A 18 5.96 -19.02 -23.19
N GLU A 19 7.04 -19.51 -22.62
CA GLU A 19 7.38 -19.37 -21.21
C GLU A 19 7.38 -17.89 -20.78
N GLY A 20 8.04 -17.02 -21.58
CA GLY A 20 8.06 -15.59 -21.29
C GLY A 20 6.69 -14.91 -21.36
N LEU A 21 5.78 -15.36 -22.24
CA LEU A 21 4.41 -14.88 -22.32
C LEU A 21 3.60 -15.35 -21.10
N ASP A 22 3.73 -16.61 -20.73
CA ASP A 22 3.02 -17.21 -19.59
C ASP A 22 3.47 -16.58 -18.26
N GLU A 23 4.79 -16.34 -18.09
CA GLU A 23 5.33 -15.61 -16.93
C GLU A 23 4.83 -14.16 -16.87
N GLY A 24 4.79 -13.48 -18.03
CA GLY A 24 4.29 -12.11 -18.14
C GLY A 24 2.80 -12.02 -17.78
N GLU A 25 1.99 -12.97 -18.22
CA GLU A 25 0.58 -13.06 -17.91
C GLU A 25 0.36 -13.32 -16.42
N GLN A 26 1.08 -14.28 -15.81
CA GLN A 26 1.00 -14.58 -14.38
C GLN A 26 1.41 -13.39 -13.53
N LYS A 27 2.50 -12.68 -13.88
CA LYS A 27 2.90 -11.44 -13.21
C LYS A 27 1.85 -10.34 -13.34
N GLY A 28 1.26 -10.17 -14.51
CA GLY A 28 0.19 -9.21 -14.74
C GLY A 28 -1.05 -9.49 -13.90
N GLN A 29 -1.46 -10.76 -13.81
CA GLN A 29 -2.57 -11.18 -12.96
C GLN A 29 -2.29 -10.96 -11.47
N LEU A 30 -1.10 -11.32 -11.00
CA LEU A 30 -0.68 -11.11 -9.62
C LEU A 30 -0.64 -9.61 -9.27
N LYS A 31 -0.09 -8.79 -10.17
CA LYS A 31 -0.08 -7.34 -10.02
C LYS A 31 -1.48 -6.78 -9.84
N ALA A 32 -2.42 -7.16 -10.70
CA ALA A 32 -3.81 -6.72 -10.62
C ALA A 32 -4.47 -7.15 -9.29
N LYS A 33 -4.21 -8.35 -8.81
CA LYS A 33 -4.68 -8.84 -7.52
C LYS A 33 -4.12 -8.00 -6.36
N LEU A 34 -2.82 -7.73 -6.35
CA LEU A 34 -2.16 -6.90 -5.32
C LEU A 34 -2.69 -5.46 -5.32
N GLU A 35 -2.92 -4.87 -6.48
CA GLU A 35 -3.49 -3.51 -6.62
C GLU A 35 -4.93 -3.41 -6.11
N ALA A 36 -5.67 -4.52 -6.08
CA ALA A 36 -7.03 -4.56 -5.55
C ALA A 36 -7.09 -4.57 -4.01
N ILE A 37 -6.04 -5.05 -3.33
CA ILE A 37 -6.01 -5.23 -1.87
C ILE A 37 -6.32 -3.92 -1.12
N PRO A 38 -5.67 -2.76 -1.41
CA PRO A 38 -5.94 -1.51 -0.69
C PRO A 38 -7.40 -1.08 -0.76
N ARG A 39 -8.03 -1.27 -1.92
CA ARG A 39 -9.44 -0.93 -2.11
C ARG A 39 -10.36 -1.84 -1.29
N MET A 40 -10.09 -3.14 -1.26
CA MET A 40 -10.86 -4.11 -0.49
C MET A 40 -10.72 -3.85 1.01
N MET A 41 -9.52 -3.48 1.49
CA MET A 41 -9.29 -3.04 2.87
C MET A 41 -10.11 -1.79 3.22
N GLN A 42 -10.18 -0.82 2.31
CA GLN A 42 -10.98 0.40 2.53
C GLN A 42 -12.49 0.13 2.59
N LEU A 43 -12.96 -0.97 2.02
CA LEU A 43 -14.33 -1.45 2.14
C LEU A 43 -14.59 -2.22 3.44
N GLY A 44 -13.55 -2.41 4.27
CA GLY A 44 -13.65 -3.09 5.57
C GLY A 44 -13.63 -4.61 5.49
N LEU A 45 -13.19 -5.18 4.36
CA LEU A 45 -13.04 -6.64 4.22
C LEU A 45 -11.85 -7.13 5.06
N SER A 46 -12.01 -8.30 5.69
CA SER A 46 -10.91 -8.92 6.43
C SER A 46 -9.85 -9.50 5.49
N VAL A 47 -8.64 -9.72 6.02
CA VAL A 47 -7.54 -10.33 5.26
C VAL A 47 -7.93 -11.67 4.66
N GLU A 48 -8.69 -12.48 5.42
CA GLU A 48 -9.17 -13.80 4.99
C GLU A 48 -10.17 -13.69 3.82
N MET A 49 -11.11 -12.75 3.90
CA MET A 49 -12.07 -12.48 2.83
C MET A 49 -11.40 -11.97 1.55
N ILE A 50 -10.38 -11.13 1.71
CA ILE A 50 -9.59 -10.61 0.57
C ILE A 50 -8.79 -11.76 -0.06
N ALA A 51 -8.17 -12.61 0.75
CA ALA A 51 -7.41 -13.76 0.29
C ALA A 51 -8.28 -14.74 -0.50
N GLU A 52 -9.47 -15.06 0.01
CA GLU A 52 -10.44 -15.89 -0.68
C GLU A 52 -10.93 -15.25 -1.99
N GLY A 53 -11.31 -13.99 -1.94
CA GLY A 53 -11.84 -13.27 -3.12
C GLY A 53 -10.82 -13.07 -4.25
N LEU A 54 -9.53 -12.98 -3.92
CA LEU A 54 -8.44 -12.82 -4.90
C LEU A 54 -7.73 -14.11 -5.24
N ASP A 55 -8.11 -15.23 -4.60
CA ASP A 55 -7.40 -16.51 -4.74
C ASP A 55 -5.89 -16.33 -4.50
N LEU A 56 -5.56 -15.82 -3.31
CA LEU A 56 -4.19 -15.59 -2.83
C LEU A 56 -4.00 -16.26 -1.46
N PRO A 57 -2.77 -16.69 -1.12
CA PRO A 57 -2.47 -17.15 0.24
C PRO A 57 -2.74 -16.03 1.26
N VAL A 58 -3.30 -16.38 2.41
CA VAL A 58 -3.62 -15.43 3.50
C VAL A 58 -2.38 -14.65 3.95
N GLU A 59 -1.22 -15.32 4.03
CA GLU A 59 0.04 -14.69 4.44
C GLU A 59 0.50 -13.62 3.45
N VAL A 60 0.28 -13.82 2.16
CA VAL A 60 0.58 -12.84 1.10
C VAL A 60 -0.30 -11.60 1.27
N VAL A 61 -1.60 -11.80 1.46
CA VAL A 61 -2.54 -10.70 1.65
C VAL A 61 -2.26 -9.95 2.94
N LYS A 62 -1.94 -10.66 4.02
CA LYS A 62 -1.58 -10.07 5.32
C LYS A 62 -0.35 -9.18 5.21
N ALA A 63 0.71 -9.65 4.57
CA ALA A 63 1.94 -8.89 4.38
C ALA A 63 1.71 -7.68 3.45
N ALA A 64 0.96 -7.85 2.37
CA ALA A 64 0.58 -6.75 1.50
C ALA A 64 -0.28 -5.71 2.23
N ALA A 65 -1.27 -6.14 3.01
CA ALA A 65 -2.12 -5.27 3.82
C ALA A 65 -1.29 -4.46 4.83
N GLN A 66 -0.32 -5.08 5.48
CA GLN A 66 0.59 -4.41 6.39
C GLN A 66 1.43 -3.36 5.68
N SER A 67 2.04 -3.69 4.52
CA SER A 67 2.82 -2.75 3.71
C SER A 67 1.97 -1.56 3.24
N PHE A 68 0.78 -1.79 2.74
CA PHE A 68 -0.13 -0.72 2.33
C PHE A 68 -0.58 0.15 3.52
N SER A 69 -0.83 -0.44 4.68
CA SER A 69 -1.18 0.31 5.89
C SER A 69 -0.03 1.20 6.35
N GLN A 70 1.20 0.72 6.28
CA GLN A 70 2.39 1.54 6.57
C GLN A 70 2.51 2.72 5.61
N GLN A 71 2.33 2.50 4.30
CA GLN A 71 2.36 3.58 3.31
C GLN A 71 1.24 4.61 3.54
N ASN A 72 0.05 4.15 3.89
CA ASN A 72 -1.07 5.03 4.21
C ASN A 72 -0.74 5.98 5.38
N VAL A 73 -0.20 5.43 6.47
CA VAL A 73 0.17 6.23 7.66
C VAL A 73 1.37 7.12 7.35
N ALA A 74 2.39 6.63 6.64
CA ALA A 74 3.55 7.42 6.25
C ALA A 74 3.16 8.64 5.39
N ALA A 75 2.34 8.42 4.36
CA ALA A 75 1.84 9.50 3.51
C ALA A 75 1.00 10.52 4.29
N PHE A 76 0.24 10.09 5.28
CA PHE A 76 -0.54 10.99 6.13
C PHE A 76 0.36 11.82 7.07
N MET A 77 1.39 11.20 7.63
CA MET A 77 2.39 11.93 8.42
C MET A 77 3.15 12.95 7.57
N GLU A 78 3.53 12.59 6.34
CA GLU A 78 4.14 13.50 5.38
C GLU A 78 3.20 14.67 5.05
N LEU A 79 1.91 14.42 4.89
CA LEU A 79 0.91 15.47 4.69
C LEU A 79 0.83 16.43 5.90
N LEU A 80 0.81 15.89 7.12
CA LEU A 80 0.82 16.68 8.35
C LEU A 80 2.08 17.54 8.49
N HIS A 81 3.21 17.07 7.98
CA HIS A 81 4.48 17.80 8.02
C HIS A 81 4.53 18.89 6.96
N ASN A 82 4.24 18.52 5.69
CA ASN A 82 4.48 19.40 4.53
C ASN A 82 3.31 20.36 4.23
N GLN A 83 2.09 20.02 4.64
CA GLN A 83 0.87 20.77 4.33
C GLN A 83 -0.01 20.91 5.58
N ARG A 84 0.60 21.27 6.70
CA ARG A 84 -0.10 21.42 7.98
C ARG A 84 -1.21 22.47 7.94
N GLU A 85 -1.08 23.45 7.05
CA GLU A 85 -2.10 24.48 6.82
C GLU A 85 -3.46 23.95 6.33
N LEU A 86 -3.50 22.71 5.82
CA LEU A 86 -4.76 22.04 5.46
C LEU A 86 -5.57 21.58 6.69
N PHE A 87 -4.94 21.57 7.88
CA PHE A 87 -5.54 21.09 9.11
C PHE A 87 -5.84 22.24 10.05
N SER A 88 -7.08 22.42 10.42
CA SER A 88 -7.44 23.35 11.48
C SER A 88 -7.01 22.83 12.86
N ALA A 89 -7.00 23.71 13.87
CA ALA A 89 -6.71 23.28 15.24
C ALA A 89 -7.74 22.24 15.74
N GLN A 90 -8.99 22.33 15.27
CA GLN A 90 -10.02 21.36 15.59
C GLN A 90 -9.74 20.00 14.92
N ASP A 91 -9.34 20.00 13.65
CA ASP A 91 -8.98 18.76 12.93
C ASP A 91 -7.85 18.00 13.65
N LEU A 92 -6.84 18.73 14.10
CA LEU A 92 -5.72 18.13 14.84
C LEU A 92 -6.15 17.58 16.21
N ALA A 93 -7.05 18.26 16.92
CA ALA A 93 -7.61 17.79 18.17
C ALA A 93 -8.46 16.53 17.95
N ASP A 94 -9.32 16.53 16.93
CA ASP A 94 -10.18 15.39 16.59
C ASP A 94 -9.35 14.18 16.17
N LEU A 95 -8.28 14.38 15.43
CA LEU A 95 -7.32 13.32 15.07
C LEU A 95 -6.61 12.76 16.31
N ALA A 96 -6.14 13.61 17.21
CA ALA A 96 -5.48 13.18 18.44
C ALA A 96 -6.43 12.32 19.30
N ASP A 97 -7.68 12.76 19.47
CA ASP A 97 -8.70 12.03 20.23
C ASP A 97 -9.08 10.71 19.54
N LEU A 98 -9.15 10.69 18.21
CA LEU A 98 -9.42 9.48 17.41
C LEU A 98 -8.33 8.43 17.59
N ILE A 99 -7.06 8.83 17.54
CA ILE A 99 -5.89 7.92 17.57
C ILE A 99 -5.62 7.43 19.00
N LYS A 100 -5.89 8.24 20.02
CA LYS A 100 -5.56 7.95 21.42
C LYS A 100 -6.03 6.60 21.95
N PRO A 101 -7.29 6.16 21.73
CA PRO A 101 -7.79 4.87 22.24
C PRO A 101 -7.37 3.66 21.39
N LEU A 102 -6.83 3.87 20.19
CA LEU A 102 -6.53 2.78 19.28
C LEU A 102 -5.32 1.95 19.75
N PRO A 103 -5.31 0.63 19.46
CA PRO A 103 -4.12 -0.18 19.67
C PRO A 103 -2.97 0.25 18.75
N ASP A 104 -1.73 -0.04 19.17
CA ASP A 104 -0.53 0.22 18.35
C ASP A 104 -0.39 -0.84 17.25
N LYS A 105 -1.36 -0.83 16.32
CA LYS A 105 -1.40 -1.67 15.12
C LYS A 105 -1.60 -0.78 13.91
N ILE A 106 -0.70 -0.92 12.95
CA ILE A 106 -0.64 -0.03 11.78
C ILE A 106 -1.94 -0.09 10.95
N GLU A 107 -2.58 -1.24 10.87
CA GLU A 107 -3.82 -1.43 10.14
C GLU A 107 -4.97 -0.62 10.77
N ASN A 108 -5.04 -0.58 12.11
CA ASN A 108 -6.05 0.19 12.83
C ASN A 108 -5.83 1.70 12.64
N LEU A 109 -4.58 2.15 12.69
CA LEU A 109 -4.22 3.55 12.47
C LEU A 109 -4.55 3.97 11.03
N SER A 110 -4.15 3.16 10.05
CA SER A 110 -4.45 3.37 8.62
C SER A 110 -5.96 3.46 8.36
N TYR A 111 -6.74 2.55 8.94
CA TYR A 111 -8.20 2.53 8.80
C TYR A 111 -8.84 3.78 9.41
N ALA A 112 -8.45 4.15 10.63
CA ALA A 112 -8.98 5.33 11.31
C ALA A 112 -8.70 6.62 10.53
N ILE A 113 -7.47 6.80 10.02
CA ILE A 113 -7.11 7.93 9.15
C ILE A 113 -7.98 7.95 7.90
N ALA A 114 -8.16 6.81 7.23
CA ALA A 114 -8.97 6.73 6.03
C ALA A 114 -10.44 7.09 6.29
N GLN A 115 -11.01 6.68 7.42
CA GLN A 115 -12.37 7.03 7.81
C GLN A 115 -12.50 8.52 8.15
N TRP A 116 -11.54 9.08 8.86
CA TRP A 116 -11.52 10.52 9.18
C TRP A 116 -11.45 11.38 7.91
N CYS A 117 -10.56 11.04 6.97
CA CYS A 117 -10.43 11.76 5.70
C CYS A 117 -11.70 11.71 4.82
N LYS A 118 -12.54 10.69 4.98
CA LYS A 118 -13.80 10.53 4.22
C LYS A 118 -14.96 11.32 4.78
N GLN A 119 -14.83 11.89 5.97
CA GLN A 119 -15.89 12.70 6.58
C GLN A 119 -16.08 14.02 5.81
N ASP A 120 -17.29 14.56 5.92
CA ASP A 120 -17.60 15.86 5.34
C ASP A 120 -16.72 16.95 5.96
N GLY A 121 -16.17 17.82 5.11
CA GLY A 121 -15.25 18.88 5.53
C GLY A 121 -13.76 18.57 5.30
N HIS A 122 -13.38 17.29 5.11
CA HIS A 122 -11.98 16.88 4.93
C HIS A 122 -11.58 16.58 3.47
N SER A 123 -12.30 17.14 2.51
CA SER A 123 -12.08 16.87 1.08
C SER A 123 -10.69 17.30 0.60
N ALA A 124 -10.15 18.41 1.10
CA ALA A 124 -8.82 18.90 0.75
C ALA A 124 -7.72 17.95 1.27
N GLN A 125 -7.82 17.52 2.53
CA GLN A 125 -6.91 16.56 3.16
C GLN A 125 -6.96 15.20 2.43
N LEU A 126 -8.18 14.74 2.09
CA LEU A 126 -8.36 13.49 1.34
C LEU A 126 -7.71 13.54 -0.05
N GLN A 127 -7.86 14.63 -0.78
CA GLN A 127 -7.24 14.80 -2.11
C GLN A 127 -5.73 14.86 -2.02
N ALA A 128 -5.18 15.63 -1.10
CA ALA A 128 -3.73 15.75 -0.88
C ALA A 128 -3.13 14.39 -0.48
N TRP A 129 -3.77 13.67 0.45
CA TRP A 129 -3.35 12.35 0.87
C TRP A 129 -3.38 11.33 -0.28
N ARG A 130 -4.45 11.31 -1.09
CA ARG A 130 -4.54 10.44 -2.28
C ARG A 130 -3.46 10.73 -3.30
N HIS A 131 -3.10 12.00 -3.47
CA HIS A 131 -2.02 12.38 -4.38
C HIS A 131 -0.67 11.79 -3.94
N LEU A 132 -0.33 11.90 -2.66
CA LEU A 132 0.87 11.29 -2.09
C LEU A 132 0.83 9.75 -2.20
N LEU A 133 -0.31 9.13 -1.90
CA LEU A 133 -0.47 7.68 -1.97
C LEU A 133 -0.31 7.10 -3.36
N SER A 134 -0.71 7.81 -4.42
CA SER A 134 -0.73 7.27 -5.78
C SER A 134 0.66 6.79 -6.25
N GLY A 135 1.72 7.53 -5.90
CA GLY A 135 3.10 7.13 -6.19
C GLY A 135 3.61 6.00 -5.28
N LEU A 136 3.29 6.08 -3.99
CA LEU A 136 3.77 5.12 -2.99
C LEU A 136 3.16 3.72 -3.17
N LEU A 137 1.87 3.64 -3.47
CA LEU A 137 1.19 2.35 -3.67
C LEU A 137 1.72 1.61 -4.91
N ALA A 138 1.99 2.31 -6.00
CA ALA A 138 2.58 1.71 -7.20
C ALA A 138 3.97 1.13 -6.90
N ALA A 139 4.82 1.88 -6.20
CA ALA A 139 6.14 1.42 -5.77
C ALA A 139 6.06 0.21 -4.84
N THR A 140 5.10 0.19 -3.92
CA THR A 140 4.88 -0.95 -3.00
C THR A 140 4.49 -2.21 -3.76
N VAL A 141 3.60 -2.12 -4.74
CA VAL A 141 3.20 -3.27 -5.59
C VAL A 141 4.41 -3.81 -6.36
N GLU A 142 5.21 -2.95 -6.98
CA GLU A 142 6.42 -3.37 -7.70
C GLU A 142 7.44 -4.04 -6.75
N GLN A 143 7.59 -3.54 -5.54
CA GLN A 143 8.46 -4.14 -4.52
C GLN A 143 7.96 -5.52 -4.08
N LEU A 144 6.65 -5.69 -3.84
CA LEU A 144 6.04 -6.97 -3.51
C LEU A 144 6.22 -8.00 -4.63
N LEU A 145 6.09 -7.57 -5.89
CA LEU A 145 6.33 -8.44 -7.05
C LEU A 145 7.81 -8.84 -7.17
N ALA A 146 8.73 -7.91 -6.94
CA ALA A 146 10.17 -8.16 -7.04
C ALA A 146 10.67 -9.12 -5.95
N SER A 147 10.05 -9.12 -4.76
CA SER A 147 10.41 -10.01 -3.65
C SER A 147 9.92 -11.45 -3.81
N ASN A 148 9.26 -11.79 -4.93
CA ASN A 148 8.61 -13.08 -5.17
C ASN A 148 7.67 -13.53 -4.03
N LEU A 149 7.17 -12.58 -3.24
CA LEU A 149 6.30 -12.79 -2.08
C LEU A 149 6.91 -13.66 -0.95
N GLU A 150 8.17 -14.08 -1.08
CA GLU A 150 8.85 -14.95 -0.10
C GLU A 150 9.64 -14.18 0.95
N SER A 151 10.02 -12.94 0.69
CA SER A 151 10.80 -12.09 1.61
C SER A 151 10.03 -10.82 1.96
N LEU A 152 8.88 -10.98 2.57
CA LEU A 152 8.10 -9.83 3.05
C LEU A 152 8.61 -9.29 4.40
N ASP A 153 9.70 -9.85 4.92
CA ASP A 153 10.48 -9.33 6.04
C ASP A 153 11.43 -8.19 5.61
N THR A 154 10.94 -7.24 4.84
CA THR A 154 11.69 -5.99 4.72
C THR A 154 11.50 -5.21 6.03
N PRO A 155 12.57 -4.85 6.73
CA PRO A 155 12.48 -3.93 7.86
C PRO A 155 12.19 -2.52 7.32
N SER A 156 10.96 -2.27 6.87
CA SER A 156 10.48 -0.92 6.81
C SER A 156 10.49 -0.37 8.23
N PRO A 157 10.91 0.88 8.46
CA PRO A 157 10.84 1.46 9.79
C PRO A 157 9.41 1.26 10.30
N VAL A 158 9.27 0.49 11.38
CA VAL A 158 7.96 0.16 11.95
C VAL A 158 7.37 1.46 12.48
N LEU A 159 6.46 2.04 11.70
CA LEU A 159 5.72 3.21 12.13
C LEU A 159 4.89 2.84 13.36
N LYS A 160 5.14 3.55 14.46
CA LYS A 160 4.44 3.35 15.72
C LYS A 160 3.39 4.43 15.91
N LYS A 161 2.35 4.11 16.66
CA LYS A 161 1.31 5.06 17.09
C LYS A 161 1.90 6.35 17.69
N ALA A 162 2.96 6.23 18.50
CA ALA A 162 3.64 7.38 19.11
C ALA A 162 4.18 8.36 18.06
N MET A 163 4.71 7.87 16.94
CA MET A 163 5.21 8.73 15.85
C MET A 163 4.07 9.51 15.17
N LEU A 164 2.93 8.85 14.95
CA LEU A 164 1.75 9.51 14.40
C LEU A 164 1.18 10.54 15.38
N GLN A 165 1.11 10.23 16.67
CA GLN A 165 0.67 11.17 17.69
C GLN A 165 1.56 12.41 17.73
N GLN A 166 2.86 12.24 17.67
CA GLN A 166 3.79 13.36 17.62
C GLN A 166 3.65 14.19 16.33
N ALA A 167 3.48 13.56 15.17
CA ALA A 167 3.22 14.28 13.93
C ALA A 167 1.93 15.14 14.01
N ILE A 168 0.90 14.64 14.68
CA ILE A 168 -0.34 15.41 14.93
C ILE A 168 -0.07 16.59 15.86
N GLU A 169 0.70 16.40 16.93
CA GLU A 169 0.95 17.42 17.95
C GLU A 169 1.93 18.50 17.47
N SER A 170 3.07 18.11 16.92
CA SER A 170 4.18 19.04 16.58
C SER A 170 4.38 19.27 15.09
N GLY A 171 3.93 18.36 14.24
CA GLY A 171 4.26 18.36 12.80
C GLY A 171 5.70 17.97 12.50
N GLU A 172 6.46 17.49 13.50
CA GLU A 172 7.85 17.07 13.33
C GLU A 172 7.97 15.58 13.12
N PHE A 173 8.86 15.17 12.19
CA PHE A 173 9.33 13.79 12.07
C PHE A 173 10.55 13.57 12.96
N PHE A 174 10.65 12.42 13.57
CA PHE A 174 11.93 11.95 14.07
C PHE A 174 12.75 11.40 12.88
N ASP A 175 13.97 11.88 12.75
CA ASP A 175 15.03 11.24 11.96
C ASP A 175 15.48 9.92 12.60
#